data_19d2112dcda52eef1682c3ee98d24e40
#
_entry.id   19d2112dcda52eef1682c3ee98d24e40
#
_cell.length_a   1.000
_cell.length_b   1.000
_cell.length_c   1.000
_cell.angle_alpha   90.00
_cell.angle_beta   90.00
_cell.angle_gamma   90.00
#
_symmetry.space_group_name_H-M   'P 1'
#
loop_
_entity.id
_entity.type
_entity.pdbx_description
1 polymer ?
#
loop_
_entity_poly.entity_id
_entity_poly.type
_entity_poly.pdbx_seq_one_letter_code
_entity_poly.pdbx_strand_id
1 'polypeptide(L)'
;MPANGLITDLYQLTMANALFKKGMHERRVVFDRFYRKNPFNGGYTVVAGLAHLQEFAENFRFDADDIAYLKSLGIFYPEFLDYLADFRFTGDIYAMPEGTVAFPGELLLRFHGTTTEAMLMETGLSMIMNHESLIATKTRRVRTVAGKDALMEFGLRRAQGHSAGLWGARAAMIGGFNGTSNVEAGKLFGIPVLGTMAHSWIMSFDTELEAFEEYVKQYHNNLILLADTYNVLEMGVPDAIRIFKELKAKGELPKVYGIRIDSGDLGYLSKEAKRLFTEAGFPDAIISGSNDLDEYLIQSLKEQGCTVTSWGVGTKTITADGSPSLGGVFKMSAREKDGIFEPVMKISNDVAKMTNPGIKEVRRFYKKSNGKMITDLVCLTSEPMPDGGDYTLVTESAKWRRKELKAGTYTCVEMLKPVMQKGEPVKLPTLPETIAYANEQMETLWPEYTRLLNPNIMEVNLSDALQQLKSEIIEKDLKK
;
A
#
# COMPACT_ATOMS: atom_id res chain seq x y z
N MET A 1 1.67 -2.20 24.04
CA MET A 1 2.69 -2.65 23.05
C MET A 1 4.07 -2.27 23.57
N PRO A 2 5.15 -2.94 23.16
CA PRO A 2 6.50 -2.53 23.55
C PRO A 2 6.82 -1.12 23.04
N ALA A 3 7.79 -0.48 23.69
CA ALA A 3 8.36 0.78 23.24
C ALA A 3 8.99 0.58 21.83
N ASN A 4 8.91 1.57 20.97
CA ASN A 4 9.43 1.50 19.60
C ASN A 4 10.33 2.70 19.24
N GLY A 5 10.78 3.48 20.24
CA GLY A 5 11.61 4.67 20.05
C GLY A 5 12.97 4.38 19.39
N LEU A 6 13.49 3.14 19.52
CA LEU A 6 14.70 2.73 18.82
C LEU A 6 14.50 2.37 17.34
N ILE A 7 13.27 2.39 16.81
CA ILE A 7 13.01 2.21 15.37
C ILE A 7 13.34 3.50 14.63
N THR A 8 14.61 3.88 14.66
CA THR A 8 15.14 5.08 14.01
C THR A 8 16.61 4.87 13.61
N ASP A 9 17.12 5.71 12.74
CA ASP A 9 18.54 5.69 12.36
C ASP A 9 19.38 6.54 13.33
N LEU A 10 20.63 6.14 13.57
CA LEU A 10 21.53 6.83 14.50
C LEU A 10 21.67 8.33 14.22
N TYR A 11 21.72 8.73 12.93
CA TYR A 11 21.88 10.15 12.57
C TYR A 11 20.69 11.00 13.04
N GLN A 12 19.49 10.44 13.16
CA GLN A 12 18.32 11.14 13.70
C GLN A 12 18.51 11.48 15.18
N LEU A 13 18.98 10.51 15.96
CA LEU A 13 19.29 10.71 17.38
C LEU A 13 20.44 11.70 17.60
N THR A 14 21.50 11.60 16.80
CA THR A 14 22.67 12.51 16.95
C THR A 14 22.32 13.94 16.56
N MET A 15 21.49 14.14 15.51
CA MET A 15 20.99 15.47 15.16
C MET A 15 20.06 16.02 16.25
N ALA A 16 19.14 15.22 16.75
CA ALA A 16 18.22 15.60 17.82
C ALA A 16 19.00 16.00 19.09
N ASN A 17 19.99 15.20 19.50
CA ASN A 17 20.88 15.49 20.62
C ASN A 17 21.63 16.83 20.45
N ALA A 18 22.16 17.11 19.28
CA ALA A 18 22.84 18.37 18.98
C ALA A 18 21.89 19.58 19.03
N LEU A 19 20.68 19.44 18.48
CA LEU A 19 19.64 20.48 18.53
C LEU A 19 19.10 20.70 19.93
N PHE A 20 18.97 19.62 20.73
CA PHE A 20 18.65 19.72 22.15
C PHE A 20 19.65 20.60 22.90
N LYS A 21 20.95 20.32 22.75
CA LYS A 21 22.01 21.12 23.38
C LYS A 21 22.02 22.59 22.92
N LYS A 22 21.54 22.86 21.69
CA LYS A 22 21.42 24.22 21.13
C LYS A 22 20.14 24.93 21.57
N GLY A 23 19.22 24.26 22.29
CA GLY A 23 17.90 24.79 22.64
C GLY A 23 16.94 24.94 21.45
N MET A 24 17.13 24.13 20.40
CA MET A 24 16.31 24.17 19.18
C MET A 24 15.39 22.95 19.02
N HIS A 25 15.37 22.05 19.98
CA HIS A 25 14.64 20.78 19.94
C HIS A 25 13.12 20.96 19.89
N GLU A 26 12.60 21.99 20.56
CA GLU A 26 11.16 22.32 20.62
C GLU A 26 10.69 23.25 19.47
N ARG A 27 11.59 23.65 18.56
CA ARG A 27 11.20 24.49 17.42
C ARG A 27 10.17 23.76 16.57
N ARG A 28 9.03 24.42 16.31
CA ARG A 28 7.97 23.86 15.44
C ARG A 28 8.43 23.82 13.99
N VAL A 29 8.14 22.71 13.34
CA VAL A 29 8.49 22.45 11.95
C VAL A 29 7.36 21.76 11.20
N VAL A 30 7.39 21.90 9.88
CA VAL A 30 6.51 21.14 8.97
C VAL A 30 7.38 20.35 8.03
N PHE A 31 7.06 19.06 7.89
CA PHE A 31 7.69 18.16 6.95
C PHE A 31 6.65 17.56 6.03
N ASP A 32 7.06 17.35 4.77
CA ASP A 32 6.24 16.66 3.77
C ASP A 32 6.84 15.32 3.41
N ARG A 33 5.98 14.32 3.32
CA ARG A 33 6.33 13.02 2.77
C ARG A 33 5.75 12.88 1.37
N PHE A 34 6.60 12.57 0.41
CA PHE A 34 6.25 12.37 -1.00
C PHE A 34 7.20 11.35 -1.64
N TYR A 35 6.90 10.94 -2.87
CA TYR A 35 7.79 10.08 -3.66
C TYR A 35 7.98 10.64 -5.07
N ARG A 36 9.01 10.16 -5.81
CA ARG A 36 9.43 10.78 -7.08
C ARG A 36 9.12 9.97 -8.32
N LYS A 37 8.90 8.66 -8.19
CA LYS A 37 8.63 7.75 -9.31
C LYS A 37 7.64 6.70 -8.88
N ASN A 38 6.68 6.39 -9.75
CA ASN A 38 5.77 5.27 -9.50
C ASN A 38 6.55 3.95 -9.43
N PRO A 39 6.17 3.05 -8.52
CA PRO A 39 6.73 1.71 -8.47
C PRO A 39 6.30 0.89 -9.70
N PHE A 40 7.04 -0.18 -9.99
CA PHE A 40 6.72 -1.15 -11.06
C PHE A 40 6.61 -0.54 -12.47
N ASN A 41 7.22 0.62 -12.72
CA ASN A 41 6.99 1.42 -13.93
C ASN A 41 5.49 1.64 -14.22
N GLY A 42 4.67 1.69 -13.17
CA GLY A 42 3.24 1.86 -13.22
C GLY A 42 2.80 3.32 -13.37
N GLY A 43 1.50 3.55 -13.56
CA GLY A 43 0.92 4.89 -13.68
C GLY A 43 0.51 5.53 -12.36
N TYR A 44 0.53 4.79 -11.24
CA TYR A 44 0.02 5.24 -9.94
C TYR A 44 0.64 4.46 -8.77
N THR A 45 0.39 4.95 -7.56
CA THR A 45 0.64 4.26 -6.28
C THR A 45 -0.65 4.23 -5.46
N VAL A 46 -0.95 3.12 -4.79
CA VAL A 46 -2.05 3.04 -3.81
C VAL A 46 -1.48 3.34 -2.42
N VAL A 47 -2.00 4.36 -1.77
CA VAL A 47 -1.57 4.74 -0.40
C VAL A 47 -2.05 3.71 0.60
N ALA A 48 -1.16 3.25 1.47
CA ALA A 48 -1.47 2.37 2.60
C ALA A 48 -0.48 2.60 3.76
N GLY A 49 -0.85 2.13 4.96
CA GLY A 49 0.00 2.17 6.15
C GLY A 49 -0.45 3.16 7.22
N LEU A 50 -1.62 3.81 7.12
CA LEU A 50 -2.03 4.80 8.12
C LEU A 50 -2.44 4.17 9.45
N ALA A 51 -3.07 2.99 9.42
CA ALA A 51 -3.42 2.29 10.66
C ALA A 51 -2.16 1.86 11.46
N HIS A 52 -1.16 1.33 10.75
CA HIS A 52 0.14 0.99 11.33
C HIS A 52 0.91 2.24 11.81
N LEU A 53 0.82 3.33 11.04
CA LEU A 53 1.43 4.61 11.40
C LEU A 53 0.83 5.18 12.70
N GLN A 54 -0.49 5.11 12.88
CA GLN A 54 -1.13 5.50 14.14
C GLN A 54 -0.61 4.66 15.30
N GLU A 55 -0.63 3.32 15.15
CA GLU A 55 -0.11 2.39 16.16
C GLU A 55 1.35 2.70 16.50
N PHE A 56 2.17 3.00 15.49
CA PHE A 56 3.56 3.40 15.66
C PHE A 56 3.67 4.70 16.46
N ALA A 57 2.91 5.74 16.08
CA ALA A 57 2.97 7.06 16.73
C ALA A 57 2.49 7.05 18.18
N GLU A 58 1.40 6.33 18.46
CA GLU A 58 0.87 6.15 19.83
C GLU A 58 1.84 5.44 20.76
N ASN A 59 2.62 4.51 20.24
CA ASN A 59 3.59 3.72 21.00
C ASN A 59 5.01 4.25 20.93
N PHE A 60 5.23 5.40 20.27
CA PHE A 60 6.56 5.98 20.11
C PHE A 60 7.06 6.56 21.43
N ARG A 61 7.86 5.79 22.13
CA ARG A 61 8.47 6.11 23.41
C ARG A 61 9.73 5.31 23.59
N PHE A 62 10.57 5.71 24.52
CA PHE A 62 11.75 5.00 24.97
C PHE A 62 11.48 4.43 26.37
N ASP A 63 11.76 3.16 26.59
CA ASP A 63 11.72 2.56 27.92
C ASP A 63 13.06 2.66 28.65
N ALA A 64 13.12 2.15 29.88
CA ALA A 64 14.33 2.25 30.70
C ALA A 64 15.51 1.49 30.09
N ASP A 65 15.26 0.38 29.41
CA ASP A 65 16.31 -0.44 28.76
C ASP A 65 16.82 0.27 27.51
N ASP A 66 15.95 0.90 26.73
CA ASP A 66 16.31 1.76 25.60
C ASP A 66 17.24 2.90 26.02
N ILE A 67 16.88 3.61 27.10
CA ILE A 67 17.67 4.72 27.63
C ILE A 67 19.03 4.20 28.14
N ALA A 68 19.05 3.07 28.86
CA ALA A 68 20.29 2.45 29.33
C ALA A 68 21.21 2.07 28.18
N TYR A 69 20.64 1.51 27.08
CA TYR A 69 21.38 1.20 25.87
C TYR A 69 21.95 2.47 25.22
N LEU A 70 21.14 3.50 24.99
CA LEU A 70 21.61 4.77 24.40
C LEU A 70 22.71 5.43 25.26
N LYS A 71 22.59 5.36 26.58
CA LYS A 71 23.62 5.82 27.51
C LYS A 71 24.93 5.07 27.35
N SER A 72 24.88 3.77 27.13
CA SER A 72 26.06 2.92 26.95
C SER A 72 26.89 3.27 25.70
N LEU A 73 26.27 3.93 24.68
CA LEU A 73 26.96 4.37 23.49
C LEU A 73 27.92 5.55 23.76
N GLY A 74 27.77 6.28 24.88
CA GLY A 74 28.67 7.34 25.30
C GLY A 74 28.71 8.60 24.41
N ILE A 75 27.72 8.79 23.54
CA ILE A 75 27.70 9.89 22.55
C ILE A 75 26.57 10.90 22.76
N PHE A 76 25.68 10.64 23.72
CA PHE A 76 24.54 11.50 24.02
C PHE A 76 24.72 12.27 25.32
N TYR A 77 24.18 13.49 25.38
CA TYR A 77 24.15 14.26 26.62
C TYR A 77 23.18 13.61 27.62
N PRO A 78 23.54 13.55 28.93
CA PRO A 78 22.66 12.97 29.96
C PRO A 78 21.25 13.63 29.96
N GLU A 79 21.21 14.95 29.82
CA GLU A 79 19.95 15.72 29.83
C GLU A 79 19.07 15.41 28.61
N PHE A 80 19.68 15.04 27.49
CA PHE A 80 18.93 14.58 26.30
C PHE A 80 18.35 13.19 26.53
N LEU A 81 19.07 12.30 27.21
CA LEU A 81 18.56 10.98 27.57
C LEU A 81 17.37 11.09 28.56
N ASP A 82 17.45 12.01 29.51
CA ASP A 82 16.33 12.31 30.43
C ASP A 82 15.12 12.84 29.63
N TYR A 83 15.33 13.71 28.67
CA TYR A 83 14.28 14.20 27.74
C TYR A 83 13.65 13.04 26.94
N LEU A 84 14.46 12.12 26.44
CA LEU A 84 13.95 10.94 25.70
C LEU A 84 13.13 9.99 26.58
N ALA A 85 13.43 9.84 27.86
CA ALA A 85 12.68 8.99 28.78
C ALA A 85 11.23 9.43 28.92
N ASP A 86 10.98 10.74 28.88
CA ASP A 86 9.65 11.35 28.97
C ASP A 86 9.04 11.63 27.59
N PHE A 87 9.75 11.33 26.51
CA PHE A 87 9.31 11.67 25.15
C PHE A 87 7.96 11.02 24.81
N ARG A 88 7.05 11.83 24.27
CA ARG A 88 5.80 11.41 23.62
C ARG A 88 5.59 12.28 22.39
N PHE A 89 5.00 11.69 21.36
CA PHE A 89 4.58 12.46 20.19
C PHE A 89 3.40 13.37 20.56
N THR A 90 3.49 14.65 20.21
CA THR A 90 2.47 15.68 20.52
C THR A 90 2.02 16.45 19.27
N GLY A 91 2.56 16.12 18.12
CA GLY A 91 2.31 16.82 16.87
C GLY A 91 1.02 16.41 16.16
N ASP A 92 0.86 16.93 14.94
CA ASP A 92 -0.25 16.59 14.05
C ASP A 92 0.28 15.89 12.80
N ILE A 93 -0.48 14.93 12.30
CA ILE A 93 -0.22 14.25 11.03
C ILE A 93 -1.47 14.33 10.17
N TYR A 94 -1.32 14.85 8.97
CA TYR A 94 -2.32 14.85 7.92
C TYR A 94 -1.83 13.97 6.77
N ALA A 95 -2.67 13.09 6.24
CA ALA A 95 -2.27 12.20 5.14
C ALA A 95 -3.41 11.95 4.15
N MET A 96 -3.06 11.51 2.96
CA MET A 96 -4.02 10.95 2.02
C MET A 96 -4.62 9.67 2.64
N PRO A 97 -5.95 9.50 2.63
CA PRO A 97 -6.59 8.28 3.14
C PRO A 97 -6.01 7.02 2.50
N GLU A 98 -5.96 5.91 3.25
CA GLU A 98 -5.58 4.62 2.67
C GLU A 98 -6.53 4.24 1.53
N GLY A 99 -5.99 3.66 0.48
CA GLY A 99 -6.73 3.36 -0.74
C GLY A 99 -6.71 4.50 -1.78
N THR A 100 -6.26 5.71 -1.41
CA THR A 100 -6.08 6.79 -2.36
C THR A 100 -5.09 6.40 -3.45
N VAL A 101 -5.44 6.65 -4.70
CA VAL A 101 -4.50 6.59 -5.81
C VAL A 101 -3.70 7.89 -5.83
N ALA A 102 -2.37 7.79 -5.73
CA ALA A 102 -1.46 8.93 -5.67
C ALA A 102 -0.43 8.91 -6.80
N PHE A 103 0.19 10.05 -7.06
CA PHE A 103 1.14 10.25 -8.15
C PHE A 103 2.45 10.89 -7.66
N PRO A 104 3.56 10.75 -8.42
CA PRO A 104 4.83 11.34 -8.03
C PRO A 104 4.76 12.85 -7.83
N GLY A 105 5.38 13.34 -6.76
CA GLY A 105 5.42 14.75 -6.42
C GLY A 105 4.30 15.25 -5.51
N GLU A 106 3.28 14.43 -5.27
CA GLU A 106 2.20 14.72 -4.31
C GLU A 106 2.65 14.46 -2.87
N LEU A 107 2.09 15.23 -1.96
CA LEU A 107 2.22 14.98 -0.53
C LEU A 107 1.35 13.80 -0.16
N LEU A 108 1.96 12.68 0.25
CA LEU A 108 1.23 11.56 0.86
C LEU A 108 0.90 11.85 2.33
N LEU A 109 1.78 12.64 2.98
CA LEU A 109 1.64 13.01 4.38
C LEU A 109 2.29 14.38 4.63
N ARG A 110 1.67 15.17 5.49
CA ARG A 110 2.20 16.41 6.06
C ARG A 110 2.27 16.25 7.58
N PHE A 111 3.45 16.45 8.12
CA PHE A 111 3.75 16.34 9.54
C PHE A 111 3.95 17.74 10.14
N HIS A 112 3.32 18.00 11.28
CA HIS A 112 3.52 19.18 12.10
C HIS A 112 3.97 18.76 13.49
N GLY A 113 5.11 19.21 13.95
CA GLY A 113 5.61 18.85 15.26
C GLY A 113 6.82 19.68 15.64
N THR A 114 7.55 19.23 16.65
CA THR A 114 8.86 19.79 17.01
C THR A 114 9.95 19.22 16.08
N THR A 115 11.09 19.88 16.08
CA THR A 115 12.25 19.39 15.30
C THR A 115 12.67 18.00 15.77
N THR A 116 12.65 17.73 17.07
CA THR A 116 12.97 16.40 17.61
C THR A 116 11.97 15.34 17.18
N GLU A 117 10.67 15.64 17.29
CA GLU A 117 9.62 14.70 16.83
C GLU A 117 9.78 14.33 15.37
N ALA A 118 10.03 15.35 14.50
CA ALA A 118 10.21 15.10 13.08
C ALA A 118 11.42 14.19 12.78
N MET A 119 12.53 14.38 13.50
CA MET A 119 13.73 13.56 13.33
C MET A 119 13.52 12.12 13.82
N LEU A 120 13.00 11.96 15.03
CA LEU A 120 12.86 10.64 15.62
C LEU A 120 11.85 9.77 14.86
N MET A 121 10.78 10.35 14.35
CA MET A 121 9.71 9.61 13.69
C MET A 121 9.94 9.37 12.19
N GLU A 122 10.85 10.10 11.52
CA GLU A 122 11.06 10.02 10.06
C GLU A 122 11.23 8.58 9.56
N THR A 123 12.11 7.82 10.22
CA THR A 123 12.45 6.46 9.78
C THR A 123 11.23 5.53 9.83
N GLY A 124 10.53 5.49 10.96
CA GLY A 124 9.36 4.64 11.15
C GLY A 124 8.21 5.01 10.20
N LEU A 125 7.85 6.30 10.12
CA LEU A 125 6.82 6.78 9.21
C LEU A 125 7.13 6.42 7.75
N SER A 126 8.40 6.58 7.34
CA SER A 126 8.84 6.29 5.97
C SER A 126 8.83 4.79 5.68
N MET A 127 9.32 3.97 6.59
CA MET A 127 9.37 2.51 6.46
C MET A 127 7.95 1.92 6.29
N ILE A 128 7.03 2.30 7.18
CA ILE A 128 5.65 1.82 7.19
C ILE A 128 4.96 2.15 5.87
N MET A 129 4.89 3.43 5.51
CA MET A 129 4.16 3.84 4.30
C MET A 129 4.84 3.36 3.01
N ASN A 130 6.17 3.25 2.96
CA ASN A 130 6.87 2.69 1.79
C ASN A 130 6.46 1.25 1.55
N HIS A 131 6.56 0.40 2.58
CA HIS A 131 6.27 -1.01 2.48
C HIS A 131 4.80 -1.27 2.11
N GLU A 132 3.87 -0.75 2.92
CA GLU A 132 2.45 -1.06 2.73
C GLU A 132 1.88 -0.47 1.44
N SER A 133 2.30 0.72 1.03
CA SER A 133 1.91 1.28 -0.27
C SER A 133 2.45 0.48 -1.46
N LEU A 134 3.66 -0.10 -1.35
CA LEU A 134 4.18 -1.00 -2.38
C LEU A 134 3.33 -2.26 -2.50
N ILE A 135 3.00 -2.92 -1.38
CA ILE A 135 2.17 -4.13 -1.38
C ILE A 135 0.77 -3.82 -1.92
N ALA A 136 0.12 -2.76 -1.44
CA ALA A 136 -1.20 -2.35 -1.93
C ALA A 136 -1.18 -2.04 -3.44
N THR A 137 -0.12 -1.40 -3.94
CA THR A 137 0.04 -1.11 -5.37
C THR A 137 0.26 -2.38 -6.18
N LYS A 138 1.14 -3.28 -5.74
CA LYS A 138 1.41 -4.56 -6.41
C LYS A 138 0.16 -5.42 -6.51
N THR A 139 -0.57 -5.55 -5.39
CA THR A 139 -1.81 -6.33 -5.35
C THR A 139 -2.93 -5.70 -6.17
N ARG A 140 -3.01 -4.36 -6.24
CA ARG A 140 -3.95 -3.66 -7.14
C ARG A 140 -3.67 -3.93 -8.62
N ARG A 141 -2.40 -4.02 -9.01
CA ARG A 141 -2.02 -4.40 -10.38
C ARG A 141 -2.48 -5.81 -10.71
N VAL A 142 -2.29 -6.76 -9.78
CA VAL A 142 -2.82 -8.13 -9.91
C VAL A 142 -4.35 -8.12 -10.02
N ARG A 143 -5.06 -7.37 -9.15
CA ARG A 143 -6.53 -7.23 -9.21
C ARG A 143 -7.00 -6.69 -10.56
N THR A 144 -6.28 -5.73 -11.13
CA THR A 144 -6.65 -5.13 -12.42
C THR A 144 -6.71 -6.17 -13.54
N VAL A 145 -5.77 -7.11 -13.59
CA VAL A 145 -5.73 -8.16 -14.61
C VAL A 145 -6.59 -9.37 -14.27
N ALA A 146 -6.71 -9.72 -13.00
CA ALA A 146 -7.59 -10.81 -12.55
C ALA A 146 -9.08 -10.46 -12.73
N GLY A 147 -9.43 -9.17 -12.77
CA GLY A 147 -10.80 -8.72 -12.95
C GLY A 147 -11.67 -9.11 -11.76
N LYS A 148 -12.64 -10.03 -11.95
CA LYS A 148 -13.58 -10.49 -10.90
C LYS A 148 -13.14 -11.79 -10.22
N ASP A 149 -12.06 -12.41 -10.67
CA ASP A 149 -11.57 -13.67 -10.12
C ASP A 149 -11.23 -13.52 -8.62
N ALA A 150 -11.32 -14.60 -7.86
CA ALA A 150 -10.90 -14.60 -6.47
C ALA A 150 -9.36 -14.47 -6.38
N LEU A 151 -8.89 -13.63 -5.45
CA LEU A 151 -7.47 -13.41 -5.18
C LEU A 151 -7.17 -13.67 -3.72
N MET A 152 -6.21 -14.54 -3.46
CA MET A 152 -5.79 -14.94 -2.12
C MET A 152 -4.32 -14.61 -1.90
N GLU A 153 -4.00 -13.96 -0.79
CA GLU A 153 -2.64 -13.66 -0.37
C GLU A 153 -2.03 -14.89 0.31
N PHE A 154 -1.02 -15.51 -0.30
CA PHE A 154 -0.35 -16.73 0.18
C PHE A 154 1.14 -16.52 0.43
N GLY A 155 1.55 -15.29 0.77
CA GLY A 155 2.94 -14.89 0.84
C GLY A 155 3.59 -14.95 2.22
N LEU A 156 2.88 -15.21 3.32
CA LEU A 156 3.41 -15.09 4.69
C LEU A 156 4.80 -15.73 4.86
N ARG A 157 4.99 -16.97 4.41
CA ARG A 157 6.28 -17.69 4.53
C ARG A 157 7.41 -17.10 3.65
N ARG A 158 7.11 -16.16 2.79
CA ARG A 158 8.04 -15.45 1.88
C ARG A 158 8.23 -13.98 2.25
N ALA A 159 7.48 -13.49 3.23
CA ALA A 159 7.60 -12.13 3.71
C ALA A 159 8.97 -11.87 4.36
N GLN A 160 9.42 -10.63 4.30
CA GLN A 160 10.70 -10.18 4.84
C GLN A 160 10.58 -9.84 6.34
N GLY A 161 10.11 -10.78 7.10
CA GLY A 161 9.90 -10.68 8.53
C GLY A 161 8.42 -10.69 8.94
N HIS A 162 8.18 -10.88 10.25
CA HIS A 162 6.84 -11.02 10.83
C HIS A 162 5.95 -9.81 10.54
N SER A 163 6.44 -8.59 10.85
CA SER A 163 5.69 -7.35 10.63
C SER A 163 5.36 -7.14 9.14
N ALA A 164 6.31 -7.46 8.23
CA ALA A 164 6.07 -7.37 6.79
C ALA A 164 4.98 -8.35 6.32
N GLY A 165 4.93 -9.56 6.88
CA GLY A 165 3.89 -10.54 6.59
C GLY A 165 2.52 -10.12 7.14
N LEU A 166 2.49 -9.53 8.33
CA LEU A 166 1.26 -9.11 9.00
C LEU A 166 0.61 -7.92 8.28
N TRP A 167 1.34 -6.81 8.20
CA TRP A 167 0.85 -5.57 7.60
C TRP A 167 0.77 -5.64 6.07
N GLY A 168 1.62 -6.47 5.45
CA GLY A 168 1.52 -6.77 4.02
C GLY A 168 0.22 -7.49 3.66
N ALA A 169 -0.25 -8.43 4.50
CA ALA A 169 -1.54 -9.07 4.29
C ALA A 169 -2.69 -8.05 4.35
N ARG A 170 -2.67 -7.09 5.31
CA ARG A 170 -3.65 -6.00 5.38
C ARG A 170 -3.59 -5.10 4.13
N ALA A 171 -2.40 -4.71 3.72
CA ALA A 171 -2.19 -3.89 2.53
C ALA A 171 -2.67 -4.60 1.24
N ALA A 172 -2.52 -5.93 1.17
CA ALA A 172 -3.04 -6.72 0.06
C ALA A 172 -4.57 -6.64 -0.07
N MET A 173 -5.31 -6.56 1.05
CA MET A 173 -6.76 -6.35 1.01
C MET A 173 -7.11 -4.97 0.45
N ILE A 174 -6.40 -3.92 0.86
CA ILE A 174 -6.55 -2.57 0.28
C ILE A 174 -6.27 -2.61 -1.23
N GLY A 175 -5.28 -3.38 -1.66
CA GLY A 175 -4.98 -3.66 -3.06
C GLY A 175 -6.06 -4.46 -3.80
N GLY A 176 -7.07 -5.00 -3.10
CA GLY A 176 -8.22 -5.68 -3.71
C GLY A 176 -8.17 -7.21 -3.65
N PHE A 177 -7.36 -7.81 -2.79
CA PHE A 177 -7.42 -9.25 -2.53
C PHE A 177 -8.62 -9.60 -1.65
N ASN A 178 -9.06 -10.86 -1.68
CA ASN A 178 -10.27 -11.32 -1.01
C ASN A 178 -10.02 -11.98 0.35
N GLY A 179 -8.79 -12.39 0.62
CA GLY A 179 -8.40 -13.03 1.87
C GLY A 179 -6.92 -13.38 1.89
N THR A 180 -6.47 -13.91 3.02
CA THR A 180 -5.08 -14.30 3.26
C THR A 180 -4.98 -15.66 3.92
N SER A 181 -3.83 -16.33 3.78
CA SER A 181 -3.51 -17.51 4.59
C SER A 181 -2.91 -17.16 5.96
N ASN A 182 -2.66 -15.87 6.22
CA ASN A 182 -2.09 -15.39 7.48
C ASN A 182 -3.16 -15.36 8.58
N VAL A 183 -3.12 -16.37 9.46
CA VAL A 183 -4.09 -16.53 10.55
C VAL A 183 -4.07 -15.35 11.53
N GLU A 184 -2.88 -14.80 11.82
CA GLU A 184 -2.72 -13.66 12.71
C GLU A 184 -3.34 -12.39 12.10
N ALA A 185 -3.11 -12.14 10.81
CA ALA A 185 -3.74 -11.02 10.10
C ALA A 185 -5.28 -11.17 10.08
N GLY A 186 -5.76 -12.40 9.91
CA GLY A 186 -7.19 -12.70 10.02
C GLY A 186 -7.77 -12.31 11.38
N LYS A 187 -7.08 -12.68 12.46
CA LYS A 187 -7.50 -12.36 13.84
C LYS A 187 -7.45 -10.85 14.13
N LEU A 188 -6.38 -10.17 13.74
CA LEU A 188 -6.16 -8.78 14.10
C LEU A 188 -6.97 -7.79 13.24
N PHE A 189 -7.11 -8.07 11.96
CA PHE A 189 -7.74 -7.14 11.01
C PHE A 189 -9.12 -7.59 10.51
N GLY A 190 -9.63 -8.74 10.99
CA GLY A 190 -10.92 -9.28 10.52
C GLY A 190 -10.89 -9.73 9.05
N ILE A 191 -9.73 -10.08 8.50
CA ILE A 191 -9.57 -10.54 7.13
C ILE A 191 -10.03 -12.00 7.00
N PRO A 192 -10.76 -12.38 5.94
CA PRO A 192 -11.08 -13.79 5.69
C PRO A 192 -9.80 -14.63 5.58
N VAL A 193 -9.72 -15.67 6.40
CA VAL A 193 -8.61 -16.63 6.37
C VAL A 193 -8.96 -17.74 5.40
N LEU A 194 -8.15 -17.89 4.36
CA LEU A 194 -8.37 -18.82 3.27
C LEU A 194 -7.14 -19.71 3.08
N GLY A 195 -7.36 -20.94 2.67
CA GLY A 195 -6.31 -21.89 2.41
C GLY A 195 -6.85 -23.25 2.02
N THR A 196 -5.96 -24.11 1.62
CA THR A 196 -6.24 -25.51 1.29
C THR A 196 -5.21 -26.40 1.98
N MET A 197 -4.86 -27.52 1.40
CA MET A 197 -3.82 -28.43 1.87
C MET A 197 -2.48 -28.17 1.15
N ALA A 198 -1.41 -28.77 1.63
CA ALA A 198 -0.11 -28.81 0.96
C ALA A 198 0.15 -30.23 0.40
N HIS A 199 1.14 -30.37 -0.51
CA HIS A 199 1.57 -31.68 -1.05
C HIS A 199 1.94 -32.68 0.04
N SER A 200 2.52 -32.21 1.16
CA SER A 200 2.83 -33.07 2.31
C SER A 200 1.62 -33.76 2.91
N TRP A 201 0.42 -33.15 2.84
CA TRP A 201 -0.83 -33.83 3.23
C TRP A 201 -1.10 -35.03 2.33
N ILE A 202 -1.05 -34.84 1.01
CA ILE A 202 -1.26 -35.94 0.04
C ILE A 202 -0.23 -37.05 0.27
N MET A 203 1.03 -36.67 0.41
CA MET A 203 2.17 -37.60 0.63
C MET A 203 2.13 -38.32 1.98
N SER A 204 1.24 -37.96 2.90
CA SER A 204 1.06 -38.66 4.20
C SER A 204 0.14 -39.88 4.08
N PHE A 205 -0.45 -40.13 2.92
CA PHE A 205 -1.35 -41.26 2.64
C PHE A 205 -0.76 -42.15 1.54
N ASP A 206 -1.25 -43.39 1.47
CA ASP A 206 -0.75 -44.35 0.48
C ASP A 206 -1.22 -43.99 -0.95
N THR A 207 -2.37 -43.29 -1.07
CA THR A 207 -2.91 -42.81 -2.36
C THR A 207 -3.43 -41.38 -2.27
N GLU A 208 -3.44 -40.64 -3.38
CA GLU A 208 -4.04 -39.31 -3.48
C GLU A 208 -5.54 -39.35 -3.18
N LEU A 209 -6.23 -40.37 -3.65
CA LEU A 209 -7.64 -40.55 -3.39
C LEU A 209 -7.95 -40.67 -1.88
N GLU A 210 -7.19 -41.50 -1.15
CA GLU A 210 -7.34 -41.63 0.31
C GLU A 210 -7.14 -40.30 1.02
N ALA A 211 -6.13 -39.52 0.60
CA ALA A 211 -5.90 -38.17 1.12
C ALA A 211 -7.07 -37.23 0.89
N PHE A 212 -7.72 -37.30 -0.28
CA PHE A 212 -8.92 -36.53 -0.60
C PHE A 212 -10.13 -37.00 0.24
N GLU A 213 -10.36 -38.30 0.37
CA GLU A 213 -11.42 -38.87 1.19
C GLU A 213 -11.31 -38.43 2.65
N GLU A 214 -10.09 -38.49 3.23
CA GLU A 214 -9.86 -38.04 4.61
C GLU A 214 -10.02 -36.53 4.78
N TYR A 215 -9.58 -35.73 3.82
CA TYR A 215 -9.78 -34.29 3.88
C TYR A 215 -11.25 -33.90 3.85
N VAL A 216 -12.02 -34.51 2.98
CA VAL A 216 -13.47 -34.27 2.84
C VAL A 216 -14.26 -34.63 4.10
N LYS A 217 -13.88 -35.70 4.83
CA LYS A 217 -14.50 -36.06 6.11
C LYS A 217 -14.40 -34.96 7.17
N GLN A 218 -13.36 -34.14 7.10
CA GLN A 218 -13.09 -33.10 8.10
C GLN A 218 -13.58 -31.71 7.66
N TYR A 219 -13.57 -31.41 6.35
CA TYR A 219 -13.79 -30.06 5.80
C TYR A 219 -14.86 -30.07 4.70
N HIS A 220 -16.09 -29.69 5.05
CA HIS A 220 -17.25 -29.83 4.17
C HIS A 220 -17.66 -28.55 3.41
N ASN A 221 -17.21 -27.35 3.85
CA ASN A 221 -17.81 -26.09 3.37
C ASN A 221 -17.06 -25.43 2.22
N ASN A 222 -15.78 -25.74 2.03
CA ASN A 222 -14.93 -25.15 0.99
C ASN A 222 -13.94 -26.22 0.52
N LEU A 223 -14.34 -26.95 -0.52
CA LEU A 223 -13.65 -28.15 -0.97
C LEU A 223 -12.79 -27.87 -2.20
N ILE A 224 -11.56 -27.43 -1.98
CA ILE A 224 -10.55 -27.26 -3.03
C ILE A 224 -9.43 -28.28 -2.82
N LEU A 225 -9.38 -29.31 -3.66
CA LEU A 225 -8.44 -30.41 -3.58
C LEU A 225 -7.15 -30.09 -4.35
N LEU A 226 -6.00 -30.40 -3.79
CA LEU A 226 -4.70 -30.18 -4.43
C LEU A 226 -4.39 -31.35 -5.38
N ALA A 227 -4.46 -31.11 -6.69
CA ALA A 227 -4.52 -32.17 -7.69
C ALA A 227 -3.21 -32.42 -8.46
N ASP A 228 -2.11 -31.75 -8.09
CA ASP A 228 -0.85 -31.79 -8.83
C ASP A 228 0.32 -32.39 -8.06
N THR A 229 0.02 -33.20 -7.02
CA THR A 229 1.07 -33.91 -6.29
C THR A 229 1.77 -34.96 -7.17
N TYR A 230 1.03 -35.61 -8.04
CA TYR A 230 1.54 -36.63 -8.97
C TYR A 230 1.21 -36.31 -10.43
N ASN A 231 0.00 -36.62 -10.89
CA ASN A 231 -0.43 -36.33 -12.26
C ASN A 231 -1.82 -35.70 -12.25
N VAL A 232 -1.90 -34.41 -12.66
CA VAL A 232 -3.14 -33.61 -12.63
C VAL A 232 -4.27 -34.30 -13.40
N LEU A 233 -4.00 -34.72 -14.67
CA LEU A 233 -5.04 -35.16 -15.61
C LEU A 233 -5.36 -36.65 -15.49
N GLU A 234 -4.37 -37.46 -15.12
CA GLU A 234 -4.54 -38.94 -15.05
C GLU A 234 -4.90 -39.42 -13.64
N MET A 235 -4.65 -38.59 -12.58
CA MET A 235 -4.91 -38.96 -11.19
C MET A 235 -5.74 -37.90 -10.47
N GLY A 236 -5.22 -36.71 -10.24
CA GLY A 236 -5.84 -35.68 -9.39
C GLY A 236 -7.25 -35.27 -9.82
N VAL A 237 -7.48 -34.99 -11.09
CA VAL A 237 -8.82 -34.64 -11.64
C VAL A 237 -9.78 -35.84 -11.59
N PRO A 238 -9.41 -37.06 -12.05
CA PRO A 238 -10.25 -38.25 -11.90
C PRO A 238 -10.65 -38.56 -10.45
N ASP A 239 -9.70 -38.47 -9.51
CA ASP A 239 -9.95 -38.70 -8.09
C ASP A 239 -10.90 -37.63 -7.51
N ALA A 240 -10.71 -36.36 -7.85
CA ALA A 240 -11.59 -35.27 -7.47
C ALA A 240 -13.03 -35.50 -8.03
N ILE A 241 -13.14 -35.91 -9.28
CA ILE A 241 -14.46 -36.26 -9.91
C ILE A 241 -15.14 -37.38 -9.13
N ARG A 242 -14.41 -38.40 -8.71
CA ARG A 242 -14.94 -39.50 -7.91
C ARG A 242 -15.51 -38.98 -6.59
N ILE A 243 -14.75 -38.16 -5.85
CA ILE A 243 -15.19 -37.53 -4.61
C ILE A 243 -16.44 -36.67 -4.84
N PHE A 244 -16.49 -35.85 -5.87
CA PHE A 244 -17.63 -34.98 -6.15
C PHE A 244 -18.88 -35.78 -6.50
N LYS A 245 -18.77 -36.93 -7.22
CA LYS A 245 -19.89 -37.84 -7.50
C LYS A 245 -20.43 -38.46 -6.22
N GLU A 246 -19.57 -38.91 -5.32
CA GLU A 246 -19.98 -39.50 -4.05
C GLU A 246 -20.71 -38.50 -3.15
N LEU A 247 -20.17 -37.27 -3.02
CA LEU A 247 -20.80 -36.19 -2.26
C LEU A 247 -22.14 -35.75 -2.87
N LYS A 248 -22.20 -35.63 -4.20
CA LYS A 248 -23.42 -35.27 -4.91
C LYS A 248 -24.54 -36.35 -4.71
N ALA A 249 -24.17 -37.61 -4.73
CA ALA A 249 -25.12 -38.73 -4.49
C ALA A 249 -25.67 -38.69 -3.06
N LYS A 250 -24.90 -38.23 -2.09
CA LYS A 250 -25.31 -38.06 -0.69
C LYS A 250 -26.03 -36.71 -0.43
N GLY A 251 -26.08 -35.80 -1.39
CA GLY A 251 -26.57 -34.43 -1.20
C GLY A 251 -25.66 -33.54 -0.36
N GLU A 252 -24.38 -33.87 -0.24
CA GLU A 252 -23.36 -33.22 0.60
C GLU A 252 -22.34 -32.38 -0.18
N LEU A 253 -22.45 -32.30 -1.51
CA LEU A 253 -21.52 -31.49 -2.33
C LEU A 253 -21.70 -30.03 -1.97
N PRO A 254 -20.62 -29.35 -1.48
CA PRO A 254 -20.70 -27.94 -1.09
C PRO A 254 -20.89 -27.03 -2.31
N LYS A 255 -21.31 -25.77 -2.05
CA LYS A 255 -21.46 -24.77 -3.12
C LYS A 255 -20.12 -24.36 -3.74
N VAL A 256 -19.04 -24.42 -2.96
CA VAL A 256 -17.68 -24.08 -3.40
C VAL A 256 -16.85 -25.36 -3.38
N TYR A 257 -16.55 -25.88 -4.56
CA TYR A 257 -15.75 -27.09 -4.74
C TYR A 257 -14.90 -26.99 -6.01
N GLY A 258 -13.81 -27.71 -6.06
CA GLY A 258 -12.91 -27.71 -7.21
C GLY A 258 -11.52 -28.23 -6.87
N ILE A 259 -10.56 -27.86 -7.67
CA ILE A 259 -9.16 -28.24 -7.49
C ILE A 259 -8.23 -27.03 -7.46
N ARG A 260 -7.02 -27.22 -6.89
CA ARG A 260 -5.88 -26.33 -7.02
C ARG A 260 -4.77 -27.01 -7.82
N ILE A 261 -4.17 -26.25 -8.74
CA ILE A 261 -3.00 -26.63 -9.52
C ILE A 261 -1.88 -25.63 -9.14
N ASP A 262 -0.77 -26.15 -8.63
CA ASP A 262 0.37 -25.37 -8.10
C ASP A 262 1.63 -25.51 -8.98
N SER A 263 1.58 -26.35 -10.04
CA SER A 263 2.72 -26.66 -10.90
C SER A 263 2.31 -26.99 -12.33
N GLY A 264 3.28 -27.04 -13.23
CA GLY A 264 3.07 -27.38 -14.64
C GLY A 264 2.53 -26.21 -15.47
N ASP A 265 2.05 -26.51 -16.67
CA ASP A 265 1.44 -25.52 -17.57
C ASP A 265 -0.01 -25.24 -17.16
N LEU A 266 -0.20 -24.18 -16.36
CA LEU A 266 -1.51 -23.75 -15.87
C LEU A 266 -2.51 -23.45 -16.99
N GLY A 267 -2.02 -22.91 -18.12
CA GLY A 267 -2.86 -22.61 -19.28
C GLY A 267 -3.47 -23.86 -19.89
N TYR A 268 -2.65 -24.88 -20.12
CA TYR A 268 -3.08 -26.18 -20.66
C TYR A 268 -3.88 -26.98 -19.63
N LEU A 269 -3.29 -27.20 -18.45
CA LEU A 269 -3.88 -28.07 -17.41
C LEU A 269 -5.25 -27.57 -16.96
N SER A 270 -5.44 -26.25 -16.80
CA SER A 270 -6.74 -25.72 -16.40
C SER A 270 -7.82 -25.94 -17.44
N LYS A 271 -7.52 -25.85 -18.73
CA LYS A 271 -8.49 -26.10 -19.80
C LYS A 271 -8.89 -27.57 -19.87
N GLU A 272 -7.91 -28.48 -19.80
CA GLU A 272 -8.21 -29.91 -19.80
C GLU A 272 -8.95 -30.37 -18.54
N ALA A 273 -8.55 -29.88 -17.35
CA ALA A 273 -9.28 -30.15 -16.12
C ALA A 273 -10.74 -29.67 -16.22
N LYS A 274 -10.96 -28.46 -16.76
CA LYS A 274 -12.32 -27.92 -16.96
C LYS A 274 -13.16 -28.75 -17.92
N ARG A 275 -12.54 -29.24 -19.01
CA ARG A 275 -13.18 -30.16 -19.96
C ARG A 275 -13.63 -31.44 -19.24
N LEU A 276 -12.72 -32.09 -18.50
CA LEU A 276 -13.00 -33.32 -17.77
C LEU A 276 -14.12 -33.14 -16.71
N PHE A 277 -14.08 -32.04 -15.94
CA PHE A 277 -15.15 -31.71 -15.00
C PHE A 277 -16.49 -31.50 -15.70
N THR A 278 -16.53 -30.83 -16.83
CA THR A 278 -17.75 -30.57 -17.60
C THR A 278 -18.35 -31.86 -18.13
N GLU A 279 -17.51 -32.73 -18.71
CA GLU A 279 -17.93 -34.06 -19.20
C GLU A 279 -18.44 -34.97 -18.06
N ALA A 280 -17.88 -34.85 -16.86
CA ALA A 280 -18.32 -35.60 -15.68
C ALA A 280 -19.57 -35.02 -15.00
N GLY A 281 -20.12 -33.87 -15.48
CA GLY A 281 -21.34 -33.25 -14.92
C GLY A 281 -21.08 -32.27 -13.78
N PHE A 282 -19.86 -31.65 -13.73
CA PHE A 282 -19.44 -30.67 -12.75
C PHE A 282 -18.89 -29.35 -13.42
N PRO A 283 -19.69 -28.72 -14.29
CA PRO A 283 -19.23 -27.52 -15.00
C PRO A 283 -18.91 -26.35 -14.08
N ASP A 284 -19.43 -26.34 -12.85
CA ASP A 284 -19.25 -25.28 -11.86
C ASP A 284 -18.00 -25.49 -10.98
N ALA A 285 -17.28 -26.62 -11.13
CA ALA A 285 -16.05 -26.88 -10.40
C ALA A 285 -15.03 -25.78 -10.64
N ILE A 286 -14.51 -25.21 -9.53
CA ILE A 286 -13.52 -24.12 -9.54
C ILE A 286 -12.16 -24.71 -9.86
N ILE A 287 -11.38 -23.99 -10.67
CA ILE A 287 -9.96 -24.25 -10.84
C ILE A 287 -9.22 -23.08 -10.20
N SER A 288 -8.45 -23.38 -9.15
CA SER A 288 -7.57 -22.45 -8.47
C SER A 288 -6.14 -22.66 -8.96
N GLY A 289 -5.47 -21.58 -9.38
CA GLY A 289 -4.07 -21.60 -9.79
C GLY A 289 -3.20 -20.95 -8.72
N SER A 290 -2.01 -21.49 -8.49
CA SER A 290 -0.99 -20.90 -7.63
C SER A 290 0.40 -21.19 -8.21
N ASN A 291 1.47 -20.75 -7.54
CA ASN A 291 2.88 -20.83 -7.96
C ASN A 291 3.38 -19.61 -8.74
N ASP A 292 4.29 -18.85 -8.12
CA ASP A 292 5.05 -17.69 -8.66
C ASP A 292 4.25 -16.72 -9.57
N LEU A 293 2.94 -16.62 -9.30
CA LEU A 293 2.02 -15.77 -10.03
C LEU A 293 2.30 -14.29 -9.76
N ASP A 294 2.16 -13.49 -10.83
CA ASP A 294 2.15 -12.04 -10.79
C ASP A 294 1.14 -11.47 -11.80
N GLU A 295 1.05 -10.15 -11.88
CA GLU A 295 0.16 -9.45 -12.81
C GLU A 295 0.41 -9.79 -14.27
N TYR A 296 1.67 -10.03 -14.66
CA TYR A 296 2.03 -10.32 -16.06
C TYR A 296 1.68 -11.75 -16.44
N LEU A 297 2.00 -12.71 -15.55
CA LEU A 297 1.68 -14.11 -15.79
C LEU A 297 0.17 -14.35 -15.81
N ILE A 298 -0.58 -13.75 -14.86
CA ILE A 298 -2.05 -13.86 -14.84
C ILE A 298 -2.66 -13.26 -16.10
N GLN A 299 -2.19 -12.08 -16.54
CA GLN A 299 -2.64 -11.50 -17.81
C GLN A 299 -2.40 -12.46 -18.98
N SER A 300 -1.19 -12.98 -19.12
CA SER A 300 -0.83 -13.93 -20.19
C SER A 300 -1.67 -15.20 -20.16
N LEU A 301 -1.87 -15.80 -18.98
CA LEU A 301 -2.72 -17.00 -18.82
C LEU A 301 -4.17 -16.73 -19.26
N LYS A 302 -4.72 -15.57 -18.88
CA LYS A 302 -6.08 -15.18 -19.33
C LYS A 302 -6.17 -14.96 -20.83
N GLU A 303 -5.16 -14.35 -21.45
CA GLU A 303 -5.06 -14.19 -22.91
C GLU A 303 -4.97 -15.55 -23.64
N GLN A 304 -4.34 -16.55 -23.02
CA GLN A 304 -4.29 -17.94 -23.51
C GLN A 304 -5.62 -18.70 -23.32
N GLY A 305 -6.61 -18.09 -22.68
CA GLY A 305 -7.91 -18.71 -22.42
C GLY A 305 -7.88 -19.73 -21.27
N CYS A 306 -6.98 -19.57 -20.28
CA CYS A 306 -7.01 -20.40 -19.07
C CYS A 306 -8.36 -20.28 -18.36
N THR A 307 -8.76 -21.35 -17.67
CA THR A 307 -10.07 -21.45 -16.98
C THR A 307 -9.94 -21.24 -15.47
N VAL A 308 -8.79 -20.79 -15.00
CA VAL A 308 -8.58 -20.45 -13.59
C VAL A 308 -9.41 -19.21 -13.23
N THR A 309 -10.16 -19.31 -12.13
CA THR A 309 -11.02 -18.23 -11.60
C THR A 309 -10.70 -17.89 -10.14
N SER A 310 -9.70 -18.54 -9.58
CA SER A 310 -9.20 -18.32 -8.22
C SER A 310 -7.68 -18.41 -8.23
N TRP A 311 -7.00 -17.38 -7.73
CA TRP A 311 -5.57 -17.23 -7.80
C TRP A 311 -4.96 -17.11 -6.40
N GLY A 312 -4.04 -18.02 -6.07
CA GLY A 312 -3.21 -17.95 -4.87
C GLY A 312 -1.88 -17.25 -5.20
N VAL A 313 -1.73 -15.99 -4.83
CA VAL A 313 -0.55 -15.19 -5.15
C VAL A 313 0.27 -14.96 -3.89
N GLY A 314 1.52 -15.36 -3.90
CA GLY A 314 2.38 -15.34 -2.70
C GLY A 314 3.58 -14.42 -2.85
N THR A 315 4.72 -15.00 -3.24
CA THR A 315 6.05 -14.37 -3.25
C THR A 315 6.04 -12.98 -3.91
N LYS A 316 5.55 -12.92 -5.13
CA LYS A 316 5.60 -11.72 -5.96
C LYS A 316 4.83 -10.52 -5.38
N THR A 317 3.76 -10.78 -4.64
CA THR A 317 2.98 -9.72 -3.98
C THR A 317 3.60 -9.30 -2.66
N ILE A 318 3.89 -10.25 -1.75
CA ILE A 318 4.34 -9.92 -0.39
C ILE A 318 5.74 -9.30 -0.34
N THR A 319 6.55 -9.52 -1.38
CA THR A 319 7.88 -8.92 -1.53
C THR A 319 7.90 -7.68 -2.42
N ALA A 320 6.73 -7.25 -2.95
CA ALA A 320 6.65 -6.19 -3.95
C ALA A 320 7.63 -6.40 -5.13
N ASP A 321 7.70 -7.62 -5.65
CA ASP A 321 8.66 -8.01 -6.71
C ASP A 321 8.62 -7.04 -7.88
N GLY A 322 9.80 -6.60 -8.33
CA GLY A 322 9.97 -5.58 -9.38
C GLY A 322 10.11 -4.14 -8.87
N SER A 323 9.91 -3.88 -7.57
CA SER A 323 10.15 -2.56 -6.98
C SER A 323 10.50 -2.70 -5.48
N PRO A 324 11.80 -2.79 -5.13
CA PRO A 324 12.22 -3.09 -3.75
C PRO A 324 11.95 -1.95 -2.77
N SER A 325 11.70 -0.73 -3.25
CA SER A 325 11.41 0.45 -2.44
C SER A 325 10.52 1.44 -3.19
N LEU A 326 9.58 2.10 -2.50
CA LEU A 326 8.81 3.22 -3.06
C LEU A 326 9.69 4.46 -3.28
N GLY A 327 10.80 4.56 -2.56
CA GLY A 327 11.68 5.72 -2.63
C GLY A 327 11.03 6.99 -2.06
N GLY A 328 10.13 6.84 -1.10
CA GLY A 328 9.53 7.96 -0.38
C GLY A 328 10.58 8.76 0.39
N VAL A 329 10.39 10.07 0.48
CA VAL A 329 11.25 11.00 1.19
C VAL A 329 10.44 11.84 2.15
N PHE A 330 11.09 12.29 3.24
CA PHE A 330 10.51 13.14 4.26
C PHE A 330 11.38 14.41 4.35
N LYS A 331 10.80 15.58 4.04
CA LYS A 331 11.60 16.81 3.86
C LYS A 331 10.92 17.99 4.53
N MET A 332 11.71 18.76 5.28
CA MET A 332 11.27 20.02 5.88
C MET A 332 10.80 20.98 4.80
N SER A 333 9.64 21.58 5.01
CA SER A 333 9.01 22.55 4.11
C SER A 333 8.73 23.90 4.78
N ALA A 334 8.61 23.91 6.11
CA ALA A 334 8.53 25.16 6.90
C ALA A 334 9.14 24.94 8.28
N ARG A 335 9.59 26.05 8.88
CA ARG A 335 10.08 26.09 10.27
C ARG A 335 9.58 27.34 10.96
N GLU A 336 9.28 27.25 12.22
CA GLU A 336 8.88 28.41 13.02
C GLU A 336 10.07 29.29 13.37
N LYS A 337 9.90 30.60 13.24
CA LYS A 337 10.78 31.62 13.74
C LYS A 337 9.96 32.80 14.23
N ASP A 338 10.19 33.19 15.48
CA ASP A 338 9.46 34.30 16.13
C ASP A 338 7.94 34.19 16.03
N GLY A 339 7.40 32.95 16.18
CA GLY A 339 5.97 32.64 16.12
C GLY A 339 5.38 32.53 14.70
N ILE A 340 6.20 32.69 13.66
CA ILE A 340 5.75 32.63 12.26
C ILE A 340 6.45 31.47 11.55
N PHE A 341 5.69 30.69 10.76
CA PHE A 341 6.27 29.65 9.92
C PHE A 341 6.92 30.25 8.67
N GLU A 342 8.26 30.22 8.63
CA GLU A 342 9.05 30.56 7.45
C GLU A 342 9.10 29.36 6.50
N PRO A 343 8.79 29.52 5.20
CA PRO A 343 8.95 28.47 4.20
C PRO A 343 10.44 28.18 3.98
N VAL A 344 10.78 26.90 3.88
CA VAL A 344 12.13 26.42 3.57
C VAL A 344 12.09 25.36 2.47
N MET A 345 13.18 25.26 1.71
CA MET A 345 13.33 24.23 0.69
C MET A 345 14.77 23.78 0.56
N LYS A 346 14.95 22.56 0.07
CA LYS A 346 16.25 22.11 -0.38
C LYS A 346 16.49 22.60 -1.81
N ILE A 347 17.52 23.42 -2.01
CA ILE A 347 18.06 23.74 -3.33
C ILE A 347 19.14 22.72 -3.65
N SER A 348 19.12 22.16 -4.85
CA SER A 348 20.03 21.08 -5.27
C SER A 348 20.43 21.26 -6.72
N ASN A 349 21.65 20.89 -7.06
CA ASN A 349 22.11 20.80 -8.45
C ASN A 349 21.31 19.80 -9.28
N ASP A 350 20.69 18.80 -8.63
CA ASP A 350 19.72 17.89 -9.25
C ASP A 350 18.32 18.46 -9.04
N VAL A 351 17.73 19.00 -10.09
CA VAL A 351 16.38 19.60 -10.07
C VAL A 351 15.33 18.63 -9.52
N ALA A 352 15.47 17.33 -9.80
CA ALA A 352 14.55 16.29 -9.28
C ALA A 352 14.64 16.14 -7.75
N LYS A 353 15.67 16.68 -7.09
CA LYS A 353 15.85 16.69 -5.63
C LYS A 353 15.44 18.00 -4.96
N MET A 354 15.06 19.01 -5.73
CA MET A 354 14.48 20.23 -5.18
C MET A 354 13.13 19.93 -4.52
N THR A 355 12.85 20.62 -3.41
CA THR A 355 11.60 20.45 -2.67
C THR A 355 10.69 21.66 -2.85
N ASN A 356 9.42 21.52 -2.55
CA ASN A 356 8.48 22.64 -2.58
C ASN A 356 8.37 23.23 -1.16
N PRO A 357 8.48 24.56 -1.00
CA PRO A 357 8.44 25.23 0.30
C PRO A 357 7.02 25.45 0.82
N GLY A 358 6.90 25.77 2.12
CA GLY A 358 5.66 26.20 2.75
C GLY A 358 4.76 25.07 3.22
N ILE A 359 3.67 25.42 3.88
CA ILE A 359 2.64 24.48 4.37
C ILE A 359 1.66 24.22 3.23
N LYS A 360 1.60 22.98 2.75
CA LYS A 360 0.94 22.62 1.49
C LYS A 360 -0.20 21.64 1.65
N GLU A 361 -1.08 21.64 0.66
CA GLU A 361 -2.20 20.74 0.47
C GLU A 361 -2.16 20.15 -0.94
N VAL A 362 -2.81 19.03 -1.15
CA VAL A 362 -3.07 18.44 -2.46
C VAL A 362 -4.56 18.56 -2.76
N ARG A 363 -4.90 19.17 -3.87
CA ARG A 363 -6.28 19.31 -4.34
C ARG A 363 -6.47 18.50 -5.60
N ARG A 364 -7.48 17.63 -5.60
CA ARG A 364 -7.82 16.75 -6.72
C ARG A 364 -9.06 17.24 -7.43
N PHE A 365 -8.97 17.31 -8.75
CA PHE A 365 -10.06 17.73 -9.60
C PHE A 365 -10.71 16.54 -10.30
N TYR A 366 -12.03 16.46 -10.23
CA TYR A 366 -12.83 15.43 -10.87
C TYR A 366 -13.79 16.03 -11.88
N LYS A 367 -14.01 15.34 -13.00
CA LYS A 367 -14.99 15.74 -14.02
C LYS A 367 -16.40 15.43 -13.56
N LYS A 368 -17.26 16.43 -13.41
CA LYS A 368 -18.64 16.26 -12.94
C LYS A 368 -19.47 15.30 -13.78
N SER A 369 -19.23 15.25 -15.10
CA SER A 369 -20.05 14.46 -16.02
C SER A 369 -19.89 12.95 -15.85
N ASN A 370 -18.76 12.46 -15.29
CA ASN A 370 -18.49 11.04 -15.20
C ASN A 370 -17.63 10.63 -13.97
N GLY A 371 -17.34 11.56 -13.06
CA GLY A 371 -16.54 11.29 -11.87
C GLY A 371 -15.06 10.99 -12.13
N LYS A 372 -14.58 11.06 -13.36
CA LYS A 372 -13.19 10.75 -13.69
C LYS A 372 -12.24 11.84 -13.22
N MET A 373 -11.08 11.40 -12.72
CA MET A 373 -9.99 12.27 -12.32
C MET A 373 -9.47 13.10 -13.49
N ILE A 374 -9.26 14.38 -13.27
CA ILE A 374 -8.72 15.31 -14.27
C ILE A 374 -7.23 15.51 -14.03
N THR A 375 -6.85 15.89 -12.79
CA THR A 375 -5.48 16.24 -12.42
C THR A 375 -5.40 16.55 -10.92
N ASP A 376 -4.19 16.65 -10.38
CA ASP A 376 -3.94 17.10 -9.02
C ASP A 376 -3.12 18.40 -9.00
N LEU A 377 -3.34 19.18 -7.95
CA LEU A 377 -2.69 20.46 -7.69
C LEU A 377 -2.08 20.45 -6.28
N VAL A 378 -0.79 20.66 -6.19
CA VAL A 378 -0.11 20.98 -4.94
C VAL A 378 -0.14 22.50 -4.75
N CYS A 379 -0.71 22.98 -3.66
CA CYS A 379 -0.89 24.40 -3.38
C CYS A 379 -0.56 24.71 -1.90
N LEU A 380 -0.46 25.98 -1.55
CA LEU A 380 -0.35 26.39 -0.17
C LEU A 380 -1.71 26.24 0.54
N THR A 381 -1.68 25.87 1.82
CA THR A 381 -2.92 25.75 2.62
C THR A 381 -3.66 27.08 2.79
N SER A 382 -2.96 28.21 2.62
CA SER A 382 -3.53 29.56 2.68
C SER A 382 -4.28 29.96 1.40
N GLU A 383 -4.15 29.19 0.31
CA GLU A 383 -4.87 29.50 -0.94
C GLU A 383 -6.33 29.08 -0.81
N PRO A 384 -7.28 29.91 -1.29
CA PRO A 384 -8.69 29.57 -1.25
C PRO A 384 -8.98 28.32 -2.10
N MET A 385 -10.00 27.56 -1.70
CA MET A 385 -10.51 26.47 -2.55
C MET A 385 -11.07 27.07 -3.84
N PRO A 386 -10.86 26.40 -5.01
CA PRO A 386 -11.56 26.78 -6.23
C PRO A 386 -13.08 26.81 -6.00
N ASP A 387 -13.69 27.95 -6.29
CA ASP A 387 -15.11 28.22 -6.04
C ASP A 387 -16.06 27.58 -7.07
N GLY A 388 -15.52 26.78 -7.98
CA GLY A 388 -16.25 26.18 -9.10
C GLY A 388 -16.35 27.10 -10.32
N GLY A 389 -15.72 28.27 -10.31
CA GLY A 389 -15.53 29.17 -11.46
C GLY A 389 -14.55 28.60 -12.51
N ASP A 390 -14.22 29.40 -13.51
CA ASP A 390 -13.17 29.03 -14.47
C ASP A 390 -11.82 28.94 -13.74
N TYR A 391 -11.09 27.85 -13.94
CA TYR A 391 -9.79 27.62 -13.31
C TYR A 391 -8.76 27.14 -14.33
N THR A 392 -7.57 27.73 -14.32
CA THR A 392 -6.49 27.38 -15.25
C THR A 392 -5.33 26.76 -14.47
N LEU A 393 -4.91 25.57 -14.89
CA LEU A 393 -3.75 24.86 -14.40
C LEU A 393 -2.61 25.00 -15.41
N VAL A 394 -1.41 25.29 -14.92
CA VAL A 394 -0.21 25.42 -15.76
C VAL A 394 0.81 24.39 -15.30
N THR A 395 1.30 23.56 -16.23
CA THR A 395 2.31 22.55 -15.92
C THR A 395 3.68 23.22 -15.73
N GLU A 396 4.31 23.06 -14.55
CA GLU A 396 5.59 23.70 -14.22
C GLU A 396 6.70 23.38 -15.25
N SER A 397 6.79 22.11 -15.65
CA SER A 397 7.82 21.64 -16.60
C SER A 397 7.56 22.04 -18.06
N ALA A 398 6.34 22.52 -18.36
CA ALA A 398 5.90 22.87 -19.72
C ALA A 398 4.87 24.00 -19.65
N LYS A 399 5.31 25.21 -19.36
CA LYS A 399 4.44 26.39 -19.15
C LYS A 399 3.52 26.73 -20.34
N TRP A 400 3.77 26.17 -21.51
CA TRP A 400 2.87 26.25 -22.67
C TRP A 400 1.68 25.29 -22.57
N ARG A 401 1.76 24.26 -21.72
CA ARG A 401 0.65 23.34 -21.44
C ARG A 401 -0.25 23.98 -20.39
N ARG A 402 -1.44 24.32 -20.83
CA ARG A 402 -2.50 24.88 -19.97
C ARG A 402 -3.71 23.97 -20.03
N LYS A 403 -4.29 23.67 -18.87
CA LYS A 403 -5.54 22.94 -18.75
C LYS A 403 -6.59 23.90 -18.20
N GLU A 404 -7.54 24.27 -19.03
CA GLU A 404 -8.66 25.12 -18.64
C GLU A 404 -9.83 24.27 -18.14
N LEU A 405 -10.25 24.50 -16.92
CA LEU A 405 -11.43 23.91 -16.30
C LEU A 405 -12.53 24.96 -16.29
N LYS A 406 -13.62 24.69 -17.01
CA LYS A 406 -14.74 25.63 -17.10
C LYS A 406 -15.65 25.53 -15.88
N ALA A 407 -16.22 26.65 -15.50
CA ALA A 407 -17.19 26.76 -14.40
C ALA A 407 -18.24 25.65 -14.46
N GLY A 408 -18.53 25.04 -13.34
CA GLY A 408 -19.56 24.01 -13.22
C GLY A 408 -19.22 22.64 -13.82
N THR A 409 -18.07 22.45 -14.51
CA THR A 409 -17.72 21.17 -15.16
C THR A 409 -16.88 20.23 -14.28
N TYR A 410 -16.38 20.70 -13.15
CA TYR A 410 -15.51 19.97 -12.24
C TYR A 410 -15.94 20.09 -10.77
N THR A 411 -15.44 19.18 -9.93
CA THR A 411 -15.38 19.29 -8.48
C THR A 411 -13.94 19.27 -8.03
N CYS A 412 -13.64 19.90 -6.89
CA CYS A 412 -12.31 19.95 -6.29
C CYS A 412 -12.39 19.48 -4.83
N VAL A 413 -11.45 18.63 -4.41
CA VAL A 413 -11.41 18.02 -3.07
C VAL A 413 -10.01 18.13 -2.49
N GLU A 414 -9.90 18.48 -1.21
CA GLU A 414 -8.63 18.38 -0.47
C GLU A 414 -8.35 16.93 -0.09
N MET A 415 -7.13 16.48 -0.38
CA MET A 415 -6.76 15.07 -0.23
C MET A 415 -6.20 14.73 1.14
N LEU A 416 -5.52 15.65 1.83
CA LEU A 416 -4.95 15.36 3.14
C LEU A 416 -6.03 15.45 4.24
N LYS A 417 -6.12 14.39 5.05
CA LYS A 417 -7.05 14.30 6.18
C LYS A 417 -6.27 14.11 7.47
N PRO A 418 -6.80 14.57 8.63
CA PRO A 418 -6.12 14.38 9.90
C PRO A 418 -6.03 12.88 10.24
N VAL A 419 -4.85 12.45 10.68
CA VAL A 419 -4.53 11.09 11.15
C VAL A 419 -4.17 11.12 12.63
N MET A 420 -3.36 12.09 13.03
CA MET A 420 -3.05 12.40 14.44
C MET A 420 -3.30 13.88 14.67
N GLN A 421 -3.84 14.24 15.82
CA GLN A 421 -4.03 15.63 16.25
C GLN A 421 -3.57 15.80 17.69
N LYS A 422 -2.62 16.69 17.93
CA LYS A 422 -2.01 16.94 19.25
C LYS A 422 -1.52 15.66 19.93
N GLY A 423 -0.92 14.76 19.13
CA GLY A 423 -0.43 13.47 19.61
C GLY A 423 -1.49 12.38 19.74
N GLU A 424 -2.76 12.70 19.60
CA GLU A 424 -3.87 11.75 19.76
C GLU A 424 -4.35 11.21 18.39
N PRO A 425 -4.72 9.93 18.30
CA PRO A 425 -5.18 9.34 17.05
C PRO A 425 -6.58 9.85 16.68
N VAL A 426 -6.76 10.16 15.41
CA VAL A 426 -8.09 10.43 14.83
C VAL A 426 -8.69 9.13 14.33
N LYS A 427 -9.98 8.92 14.54
CA LYS A 427 -10.66 7.70 14.05
C LYS A 427 -10.50 7.54 12.55
N LEU A 428 -9.79 6.49 12.13
CA LEU A 428 -9.65 6.10 10.74
C LEU A 428 -10.85 5.26 10.27
N PRO A 429 -11.11 5.19 8.95
CA PRO A 429 -12.05 4.22 8.38
C PRO A 429 -11.65 2.78 8.73
N THR A 430 -12.64 1.93 8.84
CA THR A 430 -12.44 0.48 9.00
C THR A 430 -11.82 -0.12 7.73
N LEU A 431 -11.21 -1.30 7.82
CA LEU A 431 -10.63 -1.97 6.65
C LEU A 431 -11.65 -2.20 5.52
N PRO A 432 -12.90 -2.65 5.77
CA PRO A 432 -13.93 -2.72 4.72
C PRO A 432 -14.25 -1.38 4.05
N GLU A 433 -14.36 -0.30 4.81
CA GLU A 433 -14.57 1.06 4.27
C GLU A 433 -13.38 1.53 3.44
N THR A 434 -12.17 1.24 3.90
CA THR A 434 -10.92 1.51 3.15
C THR A 434 -10.86 0.75 1.83
N ILE A 435 -11.24 -0.53 1.81
CA ILE A 435 -11.31 -1.35 0.59
C ILE A 435 -12.34 -0.78 -0.39
N ALA A 436 -13.51 -0.40 0.10
CA ALA A 436 -14.55 0.23 -0.73
C ALA A 436 -14.03 1.53 -1.36
N TYR A 437 -13.44 2.41 -0.55
CA TYR A 437 -12.83 3.65 -1.01
C TYR A 437 -11.72 3.41 -2.04
N ALA A 438 -10.85 2.42 -1.82
CA ALA A 438 -9.80 2.07 -2.77
C ALA A 438 -10.37 1.65 -4.14
N ASN A 439 -11.49 0.93 -4.16
CA ASN A 439 -12.17 0.56 -5.39
C ASN A 439 -12.78 1.79 -6.09
N GLU A 440 -13.45 2.67 -5.34
CA GLU A 440 -13.98 3.94 -5.85
C GLU A 440 -12.86 4.81 -6.45
N GLN A 441 -11.69 4.91 -5.77
CA GLN A 441 -10.55 5.65 -6.29
C GLN A 441 -10.06 5.09 -7.64
N MET A 442 -9.99 3.78 -7.78
CA MET A 442 -9.62 3.16 -9.06
C MET A 442 -10.62 3.43 -10.17
N GLU A 443 -11.92 3.51 -9.85
CA GLU A 443 -12.95 3.85 -10.81
C GLU A 443 -12.84 5.29 -11.32
N THR A 444 -12.19 6.20 -10.58
CA THR A 444 -11.93 7.56 -11.04
C THR A 444 -10.83 7.66 -12.08
N LEU A 445 -9.94 6.65 -12.16
CA LEU A 445 -8.86 6.62 -13.15
C LEU A 445 -9.39 6.32 -14.55
N TRP A 446 -8.72 6.90 -15.55
CA TRP A 446 -8.91 6.49 -16.93
C TRP A 446 -8.13 5.19 -17.20
N PRO A 447 -8.58 4.32 -18.11
CA PRO A 447 -7.92 3.03 -18.39
C PRO A 447 -6.43 3.15 -18.75
N GLU A 448 -6.03 4.28 -19.36
CA GLU A 448 -4.66 4.54 -19.78
C GLU A 448 -3.66 4.56 -18.61
N TYR A 449 -4.10 4.93 -17.41
CA TYR A 449 -3.25 4.98 -16.21
C TYR A 449 -3.09 3.63 -15.54
N THR A 450 -3.98 2.68 -15.83
CA THR A 450 -3.97 1.34 -15.19
C THR A 450 -3.25 0.28 -16.00
N ARG A 451 -2.75 0.60 -17.20
CA ARG A 451 -1.98 -0.33 -18.04
C ARG A 451 -0.75 -0.85 -17.28
N LEU A 452 -0.46 -2.13 -17.45
CA LEU A 452 0.76 -2.73 -16.88
C LEU A 452 2.02 -2.24 -17.60
N LEU A 453 1.93 -2.05 -18.92
CA LEU A 453 3.02 -1.58 -19.77
C LEU A 453 2.66 -0.23 -20.37
N ASN A 454 3.62 0.67 -20.39
CA ASN A 454 3.49 2.02 -20.93
C ASN A 454 2.20 2.75 -20.46
N PRO A 455 1.95 2.84 -19.14
CA PRO A 455 0.81 3.58 -18.64
C PRO A 455 0.97 5.08 -18.93
N ASN A 456 -0.14 5.80 -19.02
CA ASN A 456 -0.10 7.25 -18.99
C ASN A 456 0.35 7.75 -17.62
N ILE A 457 0.96 8.92 -17.57
CA ILE A 457 1.45 9.55 -16.34
C ILE A 457 0.54 10.74 -16.02
N MET A 458 -0.02 10.74 -14.79
CA MET A 458 -0.81 11.87 -14.31
C MET A 458 0.09 13.08 -14.08
N GLU A 459 -0.31 14.22 -14.61
CA GLU A 459 0.34 15.49 -14.32
C GLU A 459 -0.10 15.98 -12.94
N VAL A 460 0.89 16.28 -12.09
CA VAL A 460 0.71 16.95 -10.81
C VAL A 460 1.20 18.39 -10.99
N ASN A 461 0.30 19.34 -10.78
CA ASN A 461 0.58 20.76 -11.00
C ASN A 461 0.94 21.43 -9.68
N LEU A 462 1.67 22.54 -9.75
CA LEU A 462 1.87 23.45 -8.63
C LEU A 462 1.03 24.70 -8.85
N SER A 463 0.45 25.25 -7.79
CA SER A 463 -0.25 26.53 -7.88
C SER A 463 0.71 27.67 -8.24
N ASP A 464 0.17 28.75 -8.83
CA ASP A 464 0.98 29.92 -9.18
C ASP A 464 1.64 30.54 -7.93
N ALA A 465 0.91 30.61 -6.81
CA ALA A 465 1.45 31.12 -5.55
C ALA A 465 2.62 30.26 -5.02
N LEU A 466 2.50 28.94 -5.10
CA LEU A 466 3.58 28.03 -4.71
C LEU A 466 4.78 28.13 -5.65
N GLN A 467 4.56 28.25 -6.96
CA GLN A 467 5.63 28.46 -7.94
C GLN A 467 6.36 29.78 -7.71
N GLN A 468 5.62 30.85 -7.42
CA GLN A 468 6.18 32.16 -7.10
C GLN A 468 7.04 32.09 -5.83
N LEU A 469 6.50 31.52 -4.73
CA LEU A 469 7.22 31.34 -3.47
C LEU A 469 8.52 30.56 -3.67
N LYS A 470 8.47 29.49 -4.47
CA LYS A 470 9.66 28.67 -4.80
C LYS A 470 10.72 29.51 -5.53
N SER A 471 10.30 30.31 -6.50
CA SER A 471 11.21 31.18 -7.27
C SER A 471 11.85 32.25 -6.39
N GLU A 472 11.08 32.90 -5.52
CA GLU A 472 11.57 33.91 -4.58
C GLU A 472 12.65 33.38 -3.62
N ILE A 473 12.45 32.13 -3.10
CA ILE A 473 13.45 31.51 -2.22
C ILE A 473 14.73 31.18 -2.99
N ILE A 474 14.63 30.67 -4.22
CA ILE A 474 15.77 30.37 -5.06
C ILE A 474 16.57 31.65 -5.34
N GLU A 475 15.90 32.73 -5.75
CA GLU A 475 16.56 34.02 -6.01
C GLU A 475 17.23 34.61 -4.77
N LYS A 476 16.59 34.49 -3.60
CA LYS A 476 17.16 34.98 -2.33
C LYS A 476 18.43 34.21 -1.94
N ASP A 477 18.45 32.89 -2.15
CA ASP A 477 19.59 32.06 -1.77
C ASP A 477 20.75 32.15 -2.78
N LEU A 478 20.47 32.42 -4.06
CA LEU A 478 21.49 32.70 -5.07
C LEU A 478 22.18 34.04 -4.84
N LYS A 479 21.61 34.96 -4.05
CA LYS A 479 22.18 36.26 -3.71
C LYS A 479 23.04 36.25 -2.42
N LYS A 480 23.06 35.11 -1.71
CA LYS A 480 23.92 34.89 -0.52
C LYS A 480 25.28 34.33 -0.91
#